data_932bb49323b5df8dcfc933acaae932e0
#
_entry.id   932bb49323b5df8dcfc933acaae932e0
#
_cell.length_a   1.000
_cell.length_b   1.000
_cell.length_c   1.000
_cell.angle_alpha   90.00
_cell.angle_beta   90.00
_cell.angle_gamma   90.00
#
_symmetry.space_group_name_H-M   'P 1'
#
loop_
_entity.id
_entity.type
_entity.pdbx_description
1 polymer ?
#
loop_
_entity_poly.entity_id
_entity_poly.type
_entity_poly.pdbx_seq_one_letter_code
_entity_poly.pdbx_strand_id
1 'polypeptide(L)'
;MRFFKVVLASAVGYVLAAVVLFFLLFFVIAGIAGSAKQEVVIPSNGVLNLKLNYPIQDKIMDASPFAALSALDPNQQMPVGLNDIIHAIDNAKTDDNIKGVILDLTTFSAGYAKLTEVRNKLNEFKESGKFVYAYADYYYYPTYYVASVADSVFANPEGEMSFTGMVAQVSFFAGALEKLGVEIQAVRAGKFKGAVEAYTR
;
A
#
# COMPACT_ATOMS: atom_id res chain seq x y z
N MET A 1 47.43 16.70 40.07
CA MET A 1 47.57 16.72 38.61
C MET A 1 47.45 15.36 37.93
N ARG A 2 47.93 14.24 38.51
CA ARG A 2 47.81 12.89 37.87
C ARG A 2 46.36 12.38 37.79
N PHE A 3 45.52 12.60 38.81
CA PHE A 3 44.14 12.19 38.86
C PHE A 3 43.31 12.78 37.72
N PHE A 4 43.40 14.08 37.47
CA PHE A 4 42.66 14.75 36.36
C PHE A 4 43.09 14.24 34.99
N LYS A 5 44.34 13.92 34.77
CA LYS A 5 44.82 13.33 33.50
C LYS A 5 44.26 11.95 33.25
N VAL A 6 44.14 11.12 34.31
CA VAL A 6 43.57 9.78 34.20
C VAL A 6 42.05 9.84 33.91
N VAL A 7 41.32 10.72 34.60
CA VAL A 7 39.88 10.93 34.36
C VAL A 7 39.63 11.44 32.94
N LEU A 8 40.42 12.41 32.48
CA LEU A 8 40.29 12.93 31.11
C LEU A 8 40.62 11.87 30.06
N ALA A 9 41.68 11.07 30.27
CA ALA A 9 42.06 9.99 29.37
C ALA A 9 40.98 8.89 29.29
N SER A 10 40.37 8.52 30.43
CA SER A 10 39.26 7.54 30.43
C SER A 10 37.98 8.08 29.77
N ALA A 11 37.65 9.37 29.97
CA ALA A 11 36.50 10.00 29.29
C ALA A 11 36.72 10.05 27.78
N VAL A 12 37.89 10.43 27.30
CA VAL A 12 38.24 10.41 25.87
C VAL A 12 38.19 8.98 25.31
N GLY A 13 38.73 8.00 26.05
CA GLY A 13 38.67 6.59 25.65
C GLY A 13 37.25 6.06 25.53
N TYR A 14 36.37 6.44 26.45
CA TYR A 14 34.96 6.07 26.41
C TYR A 14 34.25 6.67 25.17
N VAL A 15 34.45 7.95 24.88
CA VAL A 15 33.89 8.62 23.70
C VAL A 15 34.38 7.96 22.41
N LEU A 16 35.69 7.68 22.33
CA LEU A 16 36.25 6.99 21.16
C LEU A 16 35.66 5.58 20.99
N ALA A 17 35.52 4.82 22.06
CA ALA A 17 34.92 3.50 22.02
C ALA A 17 33.43 3.56 21.57
N ALA A 18 32.68 4.55 22.08
CA ALA A 18 31.29 4.76 21.67
C ALA A 18 31.15 5.12 20.17
N VAL A 19 32.03 5.97 19.65
CA VAL A 19 32.08 6.34 18.23
C VAL A 19 32.44 5.13 17.37
N VAL A 20 33.41 4.34 17.73
CA VAL A 20 33.78 3.11 17.01
C VAL A 20 32.64 2.12 17.01
N LEU A 21 31.98 1.91 18.13
CA LEU A 21 30.82 1.02 18.24
C LEU A 21 29.64 1.51 17.36
N PHE A 22 29.41 2.81 17.33
CA PHE A 22 28.39 3.42 16.49
C PHE A 22 28.66 3.17 14.99
N PHE A 23 29.86 3.38 14.52
CA PHE A 23 30.24 3.12 13.14
C PHE A 23 30.19 1.62 12.80
N LEU A 24 30.57 0.76 13.71
CA LEU A 24 30.50 -0.69 13.54
C LEU A 24 29.05 -1.15 13.38
N LEU A 25 28.14 -0.68 14.23
CA LEU A 25 26.69 -0.92 14.13
C LEU A 25 26.12 -0.34 12.83
N PHE A 26 26.52 0.87 12.45
CA PHE A 26 26.09 1.50 11.20
C PHE A 26 26.50 0.69 9.98
N PHE A 27 27.75 0.21 9.92
CA PHE A 27 28.22 -0.63 8.81
C PHE A 27 27.55 -2.00 8.76
N VAL A 28 27.24 -2.60 9.92
CA VAL A 28 26.47 -3.85 9.98
C VAL A 28 25.06 -3.65 9.45
N ILE A 29 24.36 -2.59 9.89
CA ILE A 29 23.01 -2.27 9.43
C ILE A 29 23.01 -1.93 7.93
N ALA A 30 23.98 -1.14 7.46
CA ALA A 30 24.13 -0.78 6.05
C ALA A 30 24.44 -2.02 5.18
N GLY A 31 25.26 -2.96 5.68
CA GLY A 31 25.57 -4.22 5.03
C GLY A 31 24.34 -5.12 4.89
N ILE A 32 23.53 -5.23 5.92
CA ILE A 32 22.27 -5.99 5.89
C ILE A 32 21.27 -5.34 4.92
N ALA A 33 21.14 -4.02 4.96
CA ALA A 33 20.25 -3.28 4.05
C ALA A 33 20.70 -3.38 2.59
N GLY A 34 22.00 -3.41 2.31
CA GLY A 34 22.56 -3.58 0.97
C GLY A 34 22.41 -5.00 0.40
N SER A 35 22.33 -5.99 1.26
CA SER A 35 22.17 -7.40 0.86
C SER A 35 20.73 -7.76 0.49
N ALA A 36 19.75 -6.89 0.73
CA ALA A 36 18.33 -7.16 0.54
C ALA A 36 17.87 -7.10 -0.94
N LYS A 37 18.72 -6.73 -1.89
CA LYS A 37 18.43 -6.90 -3.32
C LYS A 37 18.81 -8.31 -3.77
N GLN A 38 18.03 -9.31 -3.37
CA GLN A 38 18.10 -10.62 -4.03
C GLN A 38 17.56 -10.46 -5.45
N GLU A 39 18.42 -10.76 -6.42
CA GLU A 39 17.99 -10.95 -7.80
C GLU A 39 17.04 -12.16 -7.84
N VAL A 40 15.75 -11.90 -8.03
CA VAL A 40 14.75 -12.96 -8.08
C VAL A 40 14.95 -13.72 -9.40
N VAL A 41 15.47 -14.93 -9.32
CA VAL A 41 15.55 -15.83 -10.47
C VAL A 41 14.14 -16.31 -10.79
N ILE A 42 13.60 -15.87 -11.91
CA ILE A 42 12.27 -16.26 -12.38
C ILE A 42 12.40 -17.63 -13.04
N PRO A 43 11.72 -18.68 -12.50
CA PRO A 43 11.76 -20.01 -13.12
C PRO A 43 11.02 -19.99 -14.47
N SER A 44 11.45 -20.84 -15.39
CA SER A 44 10.72 -21.06 -16.65
C SER A 44 9.30 -21.56 -16.36
N ASN A 45 8.30 -20.99 -17.06
CA ASN A 45 6.88 -21.23 -16.85
C ASN A 45 6.37 -20.74 -15.47
N GLY A 46 6.94 -19.64 -14.99
CA GLY A 46 6.49 -18.95 -13.78
C GLY A 46 5.12 -18.29 -13.96
N VAL A 47 4.46 -18.03 -12.84
CA VAL A 47 3.22 -17.26 -12.77
C VAL A 47 3.43 -16.14 -11.75
N LEU A 48 3.08 -14.92 -12.14
CA LEU A 48 3.10 -13.79 -11.20
C LEU A 48 1.91 -13.92 -10.24
N ASN A 49 2.19 -14.19 -8.97
CA ASN A 49 1.17 -14.15 -7.93
C ASN A 49 1.08 -12.73 -7.36
N LEU A 50 0.04 -11.99 -7.76
CA LEU A 50 -0.21 -10.64 -7.33
C LEU A 50 -1.14 -10.63 -6.12
N LYS A 51 -0.56 -10.49 -4.93
CA LYS A 51 -1.30 -10.38 -3.68
C LYS A 51 -1.60 -8.92 -3.40
N LEU A 52 -2.88 -8.53 -3.51
CA LEU A 52 -3.33 -7.16 -3.28
C LEU A 52 -3.95 -6.98 -1.88
N ASN A 53 -3.45 -7.70 -0.90
CA ASN A 53 -3.93 -7.67 0.49
C ASN A 53 -3.26 -6.60 1.37
N TYR A 54 -2.58 -5.63 0.75
CA TYR A 54 -1.90 -4.52 1.42
C TYR A 54 -2.53 -3.19 1.01
N PRO A 55 -2.44 -2.15 1.86
CA PRO A 55 -2.85 -0.81 1.47
C PRO A 55 -2.05 -0.32 0.26
N ILE A 56 -2.73 0.04 -0.83
CA ILE A 56 -2.07 0.56 -2.03
C ILE A 56 -1.92 2.06 -1.91
N GLN A 57 -0.68 2.55 -1.97
CA GLN A 57 -0.34 3.98 -2.00
C GLN A 57 0.11 4.38 -3.42
N ASP A 58 -0.07 5.66 -3.79
CA ASP A 58 0.36 6.15 -5.11
C ASP A 58 1.87 6.04 -5.28
N LYS A 59 2.61 6.38 -4.23
CA LYS A 59 4.06 6.26 -4.16
C LYS A 59 4.47 5.86 -2.75
N ILE A 60 5.34 4.87 -2.62
CA ILE A 60 6.06 4.63 -1.38
C ILE A 60 7.13 5.71 -1.29
N MET A 61 7.12 6.49 -0.22
CA MET A 61 8.24 7.40 0.05
C MET A 61 9.47 6.54 0.34
N ASP A 62 10.55 6.79 -0.40
CA ASP A 62 11.83 6.12 -0.19
C ASP A 62 12.19 6.13 1.30
N ALA A 63 12.62 4.99 1.77
CA ALA A 63 12.75 4.68 3.18
C ALA A 63 13.47 5.80 3.95
N SER A 64 12.70 6.53 4.76
CA SER A 64 13.26 7.24 5.89
C SER A 64 14.07 6.23 6.72
N PRO A 65 15.22 6.61 7.32
CA PRO A 65 15.95 5.72 8.24
C PRO A 65 15.05 5.12 9.33
N PHE A 66 13.95 5.78 9.66
CA PHE A 66 12.91 5.30 10.58
C PHE A 66 11.97 4.26 9.96
N ALA A 67 11.84 4.16 8.64
CA ALA A 67 11.04 3.13 7.99
C ALA A 67 11.65 1.72 8.18
N ALA A 68 12.99 1.64 8.31
CA ALA A 68 13.67 0.41 8.68
C ALA A 68 13.28 -0.07 10.10
N LEU A 69 13.01 0.87 11.02
CA LEU A 69 12.50 0.54 12.36
C LEU A 69 11.05 0.04 12.30
N SER A 70 10.22 0.62 11.44
CA SER A 70 8.84 0.18 11.24
C SER A 70 8.77 -1.24 10.68
N ALA A 71 9.75 -1.63 9.87
CA ALA A 71 9.87 -2.98 9.32
C ALA A 71 10.15 -4.06 10.41
N LEU A 72 10.52 -3.65 11.61
CA LEU A 72 10.74 -4.55 12.76
C LEU A 72 9.43 -4.87 13.51
N ASP A 73 8.32 -4.17 13.21
CA ASP A 73 7.02 -4.48 13.79
C ASP A 73 6.32 -5.55 12.94
N PRO A 74 6.17 -6.80 13.46
CA PRO A 74 5.55 -7.89 12.72
C PRO A 74 4.07 -7.65 12.38
N ASN A 75 3.42 -6.68 13.03
CA ASN A 75 2.02 -6.35 12.83
C ASN A 75 1.80 -5.20 11.83
N GLN A 76 2.86 -4.52 11.42
CA GLN A 76 2.75 -3.43 10.47
C GLN A 76 2.75 -3.95 9.04
N GLN A 77 1.59 -3.89 8.39
CA GLN A 77 1.47 -4.16 6.97
C GLN A 77 2.12 -3.01 6.18
N MET A 78 3.24 -3.29 5.52
CA MET A 78 3.87 -2.30 4.65
C MET A 78 2.98 -2.04 3.43
N PRO A 79 2.68 -0.77 3.13
CA PRO A 79 1.94 -0.44 1.93
C PRO A 79 2.74 -0.80 0.68
N VAL A 80 2.03 -1.12 -0.40
CA VAL A 80 2.63 -1.37 -1.73
C VAL A 80 2.38 -0.15 -2.61
N GLY A 81 3.37 0.25 -3.38
CA GLY A 81 3.24 1.35 -4.35
C GLY A 81 2.41 0.92 -5.56
N LEU A 82 1.48 1.77 -5.98
CA LEU A 82 0.72 1.53 -7.21
C LEU A 82 1.66 1.37 -8.41
N ASN A 83 2.68 2.23 -8.50
CA ASN A 83 3.67 2.14 -9.57
C ASN A 83 4.42 0.80 -9.56
N ASP A 84 4.73 0.25 -8.39
CA ASP A 84 5.43 -1.04 -8.28
C ASP A 84 4.54 -2.17 -8.80
N ILE A 85 3.24 -2.13 -8.50
CA ILE A 85 2.26 -3.08 -9.04
C ILE A 85 2.18 -2.98 -10.57
N ILE A 86 2.07 -1.76 -11.10
CA ILE A 86 2.00 -1.51 -12.55
C ILE A 86 3.26 -2.01 -13.25
N HIS A 87 4.44 -1.71 -12.71
CA HIS A 87 5.72 -2.18 -13.25
C HIS A 87 5.87 -3.71 -13.16
N ALA A 88 5.40 -4.33 -12.08
CA ALA A 88 5.43 -5.79 -11.96
C ALA A 88 4.58 -6.45 -13.06
N ILE A 89 3.40 -5.91 -13.36
CA ILE A 89 2.53 -6.39 -14.44
C ILE A 89 3.17 -6.15 -15.82
N ASP A 90 3.79 -4.98 -16.05
CA ASP A 90 4.49 -4.68 -17.31
C ASP A 90 5.68 -5.63 -17.55
N ASN A 91 6.49 -5.85 -16.51
CA ASN A 91 7.59 -6.79 -16.60
C ASN A 91 7.09 -8.21 -16.89
N ALA A 92 6.00 -8.64 -16.23
CA ALA A 92 5.39 -9.93 -16.49
C ALA A 92 4.81 -10.05 -17.90
N LYS A 93 4.32 -8.94 -18.50
CA LYS A 93 3.82 -8.89 -19.88
C LYS A 93 4.92 -9.26 -20.88
N THR A 94 6.13 -8.76 -20.67
CA THR A 94 7.27 -8.89 -21.60
C THR A 94 8.19 -10.08 -21.29
N ASP A 95 8.16 -10.64 -20.09
CA ASP A 95 9.02 -11.77 -19.71
C ASP A 95 8.46 -13.11 -20.23
N ASP A 96 9.20 -13.76 -21.12
CA ASP A 96 8.83 -15.06 -21.71
C ASP A 96 8.75 -16.20 -20.69
N ASN A 97 9.39 -16.07 -19.53
CA ASN A 97 9.33 -17.06 -18.46
C ASN A 97 8.00 -16.99 -17.71
N ILE A 98 7.27 -15.88 -17.77
CA ILE A 98 5.97 -15.73 -17.10
C ILE A 98 4.84 -16.08 -18.07
N LYS A 99 3.98 -17.00 -17.66
CA LYS A 99 2.86 -17.50 -18.48
C LYS A 99 1.53 -16.87 -18.14
N GLY A 100 1.41 -16.27 -16.96
CA GLY A 100 0.16 -15.63 -16.54
C GLY A 100 0.28 -14.91 -15.21
N VAL A 101 -0.84 -14.37 -14.78
CA VAL A 101 -1.01 -13.69 -13.48
C VAL A 101 -2.10 -14.39 -12.69
N ILE A 102 -1.86 -14.63 -11.41
CA ILE A 102 -2.88 -14.99 -10.43
C ILE A 102 -3.09 -13.81 -9.50
N LEU A 103 -4.33 -13.34 -9.42
CA LEU A 103 -4.75 -12.30 -8.50
C LEU A 103 -5.27 -12.98 -7.23
N ASP A 104 -4.55 -12.79 -6.12
CA ASP A 104 -5.00 -13.16 -4.78
C ASP A 104 -5.59 -11.91 -4.11
N LEU A 105 -6.93 -11.88 -4.02
CA LEU A 105 -7.70 -10.70 -3.62
C LEU A 105 -8.33 -10.87 -2.23
N THR A 106 -7.79 -11.69 -1.37
CA THR A 106 -8.39 -12.09 -0.08
C THR A 106 -8.68 -10.90 0.84
N THR A 107 -7.82 -9.88 0.85
CA THR A 107 -8.06 -8.65 1.64
C THR A 107 -7.62 -7.45 0.81
N PHE A 108 -8.56 -6.62 0.43
CA PHE A 108 -8.29 -5.56 -0.53
C PHE A 108 -8.73 -4.21 0.00
N SER A 109 -7.80 -3.26 0.04
CA SER A 109 -8.07 -1.88 0.49
C SER A 109 -7.38 -0.88 -0.44
N ALA A 110 -8.13 -0.36 -1.41
CA ALA A 110 -7.67 0.74 -2.25
C ALA A 110 -8.85 1.57 -2.76
N GLY A 111 -8.59 2.85 -3.06
CA GLY A 111 -9.58 3.71 -3.70
C GLY A 111 -9.83 3.30 -5.16
N TYR A 112 -11.05 3.55 -5.66
CA TYR A 112 -11.49 3.13 -7.00
C TYR A 112 -10.57 3.61 -8.14
N ALA A 113 -9.97 4.79 -8.05
CA ALA A 113 -9.03 5.27 -9.05
C ALA A 113 -7.84 4.31 -9.23
N LYS A 114 -7.22 3.88 -8.11
CA LYS A 114 -6.10 2.92 -8.12
C LYS A 114 -6.53 1.56 -8.66
N LEU A 115 -7.74 1.11 -8.29
CA LEU A 115 -8.31 -0.13 -8.80
C LEU A 115 -8.49 -0.11 -10.30
N THR A 116 -8.95 1.04 -10.83
CA THR A 116 -9.14 1.22 -12.25
C THR A 116 -7.81 1.17 -13.00
N GLU A 117 -6.75 1.75 -12.45
CA GLU A 117 -5.43 1.68 -13.07
C GLU A 117 -4.87 0.25 -13.08
N VAL A 118 -4.95 -0.47 -11.96
CA VAL A 118 -4.55 -1.89 -11.92
C VAL A 118 -5.37 -2.72 -12.89
N ARG A 119 -6.69 -2.52 -12.94
CA ARG A 119 -7.58 -3.22 -13.86
C ARG A 119 -7.23 -2.93 -15.33
N ASN A 120 -6.98 -1.68 -15.68
CA ASN A 120 -6.59 -1.30 -17.04
C ASN A 120 -5.24 -1.94 -17.42
N LYS A 121 -4.27 -1.96 -16.51
CA LYS A 121 -2.99 -2.61 -16.73
C LYS A 121 -3.11 -4.13 -16.91
N LEU A 122 -4.01 -4.78 -16.20
CA LEU A 122 -4.31 -6.20 -16.40
C LEU A 122 -4.98 -6.46 -17.75
N ASN A 123 -5.85 -5.56 -18.24
CA ASN A 123 -6.38 -5.66 -19.60
C ASN A 123 -5.27 -5.56 -20.66
N GLU A 124 -4.34 -4.62 -20.50
CA GLU A 124 -3.16 -4.52 -21.38
C GLU A 124 -2.28 -5.77 -21.30
N PHE A 125 -2.12 -6.36 -20.11
CA PHE A 125 -1.40 -7.61 -19.94
C PHE A 125 -2.02 -8.75 -20.77
N LYS A 126 -3.34 -8.86 -20.78
CA LYS A 126 -4.07 -9.89 -21.53
C LYS A 126 -3.83 -9.81 -23.05
N GLU A 127 -3.50 -8.64 -23.59
CA GLU A 127 -3.13 -8.48 -25.00
C GLU A 127 -1.89 -9.30 -25.38
N SER A 128 -1.06 -9.69 -24.41
CA SER A 128 0.09 -10.58 -24.63
C SER A 128 -0.29 -12.06 -24.87
N GLY A 129 -1.59 -12.40 -24.72
CA GLY A 129 -2.08 -13.79 -24.81
C GLY A 129 -1.85 -14.63 -23.57
N LYS A 130 -1.29 -14.04 -22.50
CA LYS A 130 -1.07 -14.72 -21.21
C LYS A 130 -2.36 -14.68 -20.38
N PHE A 131 -2.57 -15.71 -19.53
CA PHE A 131 -3.79 -15.81 -18.75
C PHE A 131 -3.78 -14.95 -17.51
N VAL A 132 -4.96 -14.55 -17.06
CA VAL A 132 -5.21 -13.90 -15.78
C VAL A 132 -6.28 -14.69 -15.03
N TYR A 133 -5.95 -15.20 -13.85
CA TYR A 133 -6.89 -15.88 -12.97
C TYR A 133 -7.04 -15.08 -11.68
N ALA A 134 -8.23 -15.09 -11.11
CA ALA A 134 -8.52 -14.42 -9.85
C ALA A 134 -9.06 -15.40 -8.82
N TYR A 135 -8.61 -15.28 -7.58
CA TYR A 135 -9.12 -16.02 -6.44
C TYR A 135 -9.37 -15.06 -5.27
N ALA A 136 -10.49 -15.26 -4.59
CA ALA A 136 -10.76 -14.64 -3.29
C ALA A 136 -11.70 -15.51 -2.46
N ASP A 137 -11.59 -15.40 -1.13
CA ASP A 137 -12.54 -15.99 -0.20
C ASP A 137 -13.83 -15.17 -0.15
N TYR A 138 -13.71 -13.84 -0.31
CA TYR A 138 -14.82 -12.90 -0.26
C TYR A 138 -14.76 -11.93 -1.44
N TYR A 139 -15.86 -11.88 -2.23
CA TYR A 139 -15.98 -10.92 -3.32
C TYR A 139 -16.96 -9.81 -2.94
N TYR A 140 -16.42 -8.64 -2.62
CA TYR A 140 -17.14 -7.38 -2.55
C TYR A 140 -16.99 -6.60 -3.85
N TYR A 141 -17.75 -5.55 -4.01
CA TYR A 141 -17.73 -4.74 -5.22
C TYR A 141 -16.31 -4.34 -5.69
N PRO A 142 -15.41 -3.77 -4.85
CA PRO A 142 -14.05 -3.42 -5.28
C PRO A 142 -13.21 -4.63 -5.69
N THR A 143 -13.31 -5.72 -4.95
CA THR A 143 -12.58 -6.97 -5.21
C THR A 143 -13.02 -7.59 -6.53
N TYR A 144 -14.34 -7.69 -6.73
CA TYR A 144 -14.88 -8.22 -7.98
C TYR A 144 -14.63 -7.31 -9.17
N TYR A 145 -14.60 -5.99 -8.97
CA TYR A 145 -14.29 -5.03 -10.04
C TYR A 145 -12.92 -5.30 -10.66
N VAL A 146 -11.91 -5.62 -9.85
CA VAL A 146 -10.59 -6.01 -10.36
C VAL A 146 -10.62 -7.45 -10.89
N ALA A 147 -11.24 -8.39 -10.17
CA ALA A 147 -11.32 -9.78 -10.59
C ALA A 147 -12.03 -9.97 -11.93
N SER A 148 -12.98 -9.10 -12.27
CA SER A 148 -13.79 -9.19 -13.51
C SER A 148 -12.99 -9.05 -14.81
N VAL A 149 -11.71 -8.68 -14.76
CA VAL A 149 -10.81 -8.70 -15.93
C VAL A 149 -10.23 -10.09 -16.18
N ALA A 150 -10.24 -10.96 -15.17
CA ALA A 150 -9.66 -12.28 -15.27
C ALA A 150 -10.40 -13.18 -16.29
N ASP A 151 -9.67 -14.12 -16.86
CA ASP A 151 -10.22 -15.15 -17.76
C ASP A 151 -11.06 -16.17 -16.98
N SER A 152 -10.71 -16.38 -15.72
CA SER A 152 -11.46 -17.21 -14.78
C SER A 152 -11.41 -16.65 -13.38
N VAL A 153 -12.56 -16.62 -12.73
CA VAL A 153 -12.73 -16.14 -11.36
C VAL A 153 -13.11 -17.34 -10.48
N PHE A 154 -12.30 -17.60 -9.49
CA PHE A 154 -12.50 -18.68 -8.53
C PHE A 154 -12.87 -18.10 -7.17
N ALA A 155 -13.85 -18.72 -6.52
CA ALA A 155 -14.29 -18.35 -5.17
C ALA A 155 -14.16 -19.55 -4.24
N ASN A 156 -13.91 -19.28 -2.96
CA ASN A 156 -14.02 -20.32 -1.94
C ASN A 156 -15.49 -20.78 -1.86
N PRO A 157 -15.79 -22.09 -1.86
CA PRO A 157 -17.17 -22.58 -1.73
C PRO A 157 -17.87 -22.13 -0.45
N GLU A 158 -17.13 -21.91 0.63
CA GLU A 158 -17.62 -21.41 1.91
C GLU A 158 -17.51 -19.86 2.01
N GLY A 159 -17.09 -19.21 0.92
CA GLY A 159 -16.92 -17.77 0.85
C GLY A 159 -18.22 -17.03 0.60
N GLU A 160 -18.15 -15.71 0.61
CA GLU A 160 -19.30 -14.84 0.36
C GLU A 160 -19.07 -13.99 -0.89
N MET A 161 -20.14 -13.81 -1.64
CA MET A 161 -20.16 -12.95 -2.83
C MET A 161 -21.27 -11.91 -2.68
N SER A 162 -20.89 -10.65 -2.52
CA SER A 162 -21.82 -9.55 -2.28
C SER A 162 -21.79 -8.54 -3.42
N PHE A 163 -22.85 -8.53 -4.22
CA PHE A 163 -23.07 -7.58 -5.33
C PHE A 163 -24.11 -6.54 -4.95
N THR A 164 -23.79 -5.71 -3.99
CA THR A 164 -24.60 -4.54 -3.62
C THR A 164 -24.19 -3.35 -4.49
N GLY A 165 -25.13 -2.55 -4.95
CA GLY A 165 -24.83 -1.30 -5.64
C GLY A 165 -24.08 -0.32 -4.75
N MET A 166 -23.62 0.80 -5.32
CA MET A 166 -23.05 1.89 -4.55
C MET A 166 -24.17 2.77 -4.00
N VAL A 167 -24.11 3.07 -2.69
CA VAL A 167 -25.01 4.02 -2.03
C VAL A 167 -24.14 5.08 -1.34
N ALA A 168 -24.50 6.34 -1.48
CA ALA A 168 -23.96 7.43 -0.70
C ALA A 168 -25.09 7.98 0.18
N GLN A 169 -24.88 7.94 1.50
CA GLN A 169 -25.80 8.55 2.45
C GLN A 169 -25.20 9.87 2.94
N VAL A 170 -25.93 10.96 2.69
CA VAL A 170 -25.55 12.29 3.15
C VAL A 170 -26.54 12.71 4.21
N SER A 171 -26.05 13.04 5.40
CA SER A 171 -26.87 13.55 6.49
C SER A 171 -26.95 15.08 6.42
N PHE A 172 -28.17 15.59 6.52
CA PHE A 172 -28.44 17.03 6.57
C PHE A 172 -28.94 17.37 7.96
N PHE A 173 -28.37 18.39 8.58
CA PHE A 173 -28.61 18.76 9.98
C PHE A 173 -29.40 20.07 10.12
N ALA A 174 -29.69 20.79 9.04
CA ALA A 174 -30.36 22.12 9.09
C ALA A 174 -31.66 22.07 9.91
N GLY A 175 -32.56 21.12 9.64
CA GLY A 175 -33.82 21.01 10.37
C GLY A 175 -33.67 20.65 11.85
N ALA A 176 -32.61 19.94 12.24
CA ALA A 176 -32.31 19.66 13.65
C ALA A 176 -31.77 20.92 14.35
N LEU A 177 -30.91 21.67 13.68
CA LEU A 177 -30.32 22.91 14.18
C LEU A 177 -31.40 23.99 14.37
N GLU A 178 -32.32 24.14 13.40
CA GLU A 178 -33.46 25.04 13.51
C GLU A 178 -34.33 24.76 14.74
N LYS A 179 -34.62 23.46 15.01
CA LYS A 179 -35.38 23.06 16.20
C LYS A 179 -34.66 23.35 17.52
N LEU A 180 -33.34 23.39 17.49
CA LEU A 180 -32.49 23.75 18.62
C LEU A 180 -32.25 25.27 18.73
N GLY A 181 -32.83 26.10 17.83
CA GLY A 181 -32.65 27.53 17.77
C GLY A 181 -31.25 27.98 17.31
N VAL A 182 -30.53 27.10 16.61
CA VAL A 182 -29.19 27.38 16.09
C VAL A 182 -29.29 27.78 14.62
N GLU A 183 -28.90 29.01 14.28
CA GLU A 183 -28.81 29.50 12.91
C GLU A 183 -27.39 29.44 12.42
N ILE A 184 -27.18 28.79 11.24
CA ILE A 184 -25.87 28.67 10.61
C ILE A 184 -25.73 29.71 9.51
N GLN A 185 -24.81 30.64 9.67
CA GLN A 185 -24.44 31.62 8.63
C GLN A 185 -23.27 31.07 7.82
N ALA A 186 -23.53 30.73 6.54
CA ALA A 186 -22.52 30.24 5.64
C ALA A 186 -21.85 31.33 4.83
N VAL A 187 -20.59 31.61 5.09
CA VAL A 187 -19.76 32.48 4.25
C VAL A 187 -19.14 31.61 3.14
N ARG A 188 -19.60 31.82 1.90
CA ARG A 188 -19.16 31.06 0.74
C ARG A 188 -18.23 31.86 -0.15
N ALA A 189 -17.06 31.33 -0.46
CA ALA A 189 -16.16 31.83 -1.49
C ALA A 189 -16.29 30.99 -2.74
N GLY A 190 -17.04 31.46 -3.74
CA GLY A 190 -17.27 30.79 -5.01
C GLY A 190 -18.60 30.02 -5.13
N LYS A 191 -19.13 29.94 -6.36
CA LYS A 191 -20.46 29.44 -6.68
C LYS A 191 -20.65 27.94 -6.41
N PHE A 192 -19.59 27.15 -6.47
CA PHE A 192 -19.65 25.69 -6.38
C PHE A 192 -19.13 25.12 -5.05
N LYS A 193 -18.91 25.95 -4.04
CA LYS A 193 -18.40 25.48 -2.75
C LYS A 193 -19.54 25.00 -1.85
N GLY A 194 -19.82 23.70 -1.92
CA GLY A 194 -20.91 23.03 -1.19
C GLY A 194 -20.56 22.51 0.22
N ALA A 195 -19.37 22.83 0.76
CA ALA A 195 -18.90 22.26 2.03
C ALA A 195 -19.82 22.47 3.26
N VAL A 196 -20.69 23.47 3.22
CA VAL A 196 -21.64 23.80 4.30
C VAL A 196 -23.08 23.33 4.04
N GLU A 197 -23.34 22.65 2.91
CA GLU A 197 -24.70 22.25 2.53
C GLU A 197 -25.35 21.32 3.55
N ALA A 198 -24.59 20.45 4.18
CA ALA A 198 -25.07 19.57 5.22
C ALA A 198 -25.71 20.29 6.42
N TYR A 199 -25.35 21.56 6.63
CA TYR A 199 -25.83 22.37 7.76
C TYR A 199 -26.83 23.48 7.35
N THR A 200 -26.94 23.75 6.05
CA THR A 200 -27.77 24.88 5.54
C THR A 200 -28.95 24.44 4.66
N ARG A 201 -29.05 23.12 4.41
CA ARG A 201 -30.08 22.56 3.52
C ARG A 201 -31.00 21.59 4.24
#